data_cf639130c5f9226316198fb70b100af1
#
_entry.id   cf639130c5f9226316198fb70b100af1
#
_cell.length_a   1.000
_cell.length_b   1.000
_cell.length_c   1.000
_cell.angle_alpha   90.00
_cell.angle_beta   90.00
_cell.angle_gamma   90.00
#
_symmetry.space_group_name_H-M   'P 1'
#
loop_
_entity.id
_entity.type
_entity.pdbx_description
1 polymer ?
#
loop_
_entity_poly.entity_id
_entity_poly.type
_entity_poly.pdbx_seq_one_letter_code
_entity_poly.pdbx_strand_id
1 'polypeptide(L)'
;AFQTVSFTIWAIILGGIIIGARQTMIMSITLFFGNIFLGLISLLAWNSLSSYQQGRIISFLNPEKDPLGVAYQVIQSKTAIGSGGIFGKGWGAGTQTHLKFLPVQESDFILSVMGEEMGFIMVASILLLMGYLIVQILKRAFLSKDRFSSLALIGIASILLAHAFINTAMTVGLIPVKGLPFPFISAGGSFLITSYMMVGLVINLSVNYSD
;
A
#
# COMPACT_ATOMS: atom_id res chain seq x y z
N ALA A 1 -6.04 -14.29 29.23
CA ALA A 1 -5.61 -15.70 29.16
C ALA A 1 -5.07 -16.09 27.78
N PHE A 2 -5.75 -15.80 26.68
CA PHE A 2 -5.29 -16.18 25.32
C PHE A 2 -3.99 -15.48 24.92
N GLN A 3 -3.83 -14.19 25.24
CA GLN A 3 -2.61 -13.41 24.94
C GLN A 3 -1.39 -13.89 25.73
N THR A 4 -1.57 -14.28 26.98
CA THR A 4 -0.47 -14.81 27.82
C THR A 4 0.02 -16.17 27.31
N VAL A 5 -0.90 -17.06 26.89
CA VAL A 5 -0.55 -18.37 26.32
C VAL A 5 0.19 -18.22 24.98
N SER A 6 -0.27 -17.34 24.13
CA SER A 6 0.39 -17.08 22.82
C SER A 6 1.80 -16.50 23.02
N PHE A 7 1.99 -15.60 23.99
CA PHE A 7 3.28 -15.03 24.32
C PHE A 7 4.26 -16.07 24.88
N THR A 8 3.80 -16.95 25.76
CA THR A 8 4.65 -18.02 26.30
C THR A 8 5.07 -19.03 25.25
N ILE A 9 4.14 -19.45 24.36
CA ILE A 9 4.45 -20.34 23.25
C ILE A 9 5.49 -19.69 22.30
N TRP A 10 5.30 -18.43 21.97
CA TRP A 10 6.26 -17.68 21.13
C TRP A 10 7.64 -17.58 21.78
N ALA A 11 7.72 -17.30 23.09
CA ALA A 11 9.00 -17.20 23.81
C ALA A 11 9.74 -18.56 23.86
N ILE A 12 9.00 -19.67 24.02
CA ILE A 12 9.57 -21.03 24.02
C ILE A 12 10.11 -21.38 22.64
N ILE A 13 9.34 -21.11 21.57
CA ILE A 13 9.77 -21.36 20.18
C ILE A 13 11.01 -20.52 19.85
N LEU A 14 11.02 -19.24 20.20
CA LEU A 14 12.15 -18.35 20.00
C LEU A 14 13.40 -18.86 20.72
N GLY A 15 13.27 -19.26 22.00
CA GLY A 15 14.35 -19.85 22.77
C GLY A 15 14.91 -21.12 22.11
N GLY A 16 14.02 -22.02 21.63
CA GLY A 16 14.41 -23.24 20.92
C GLY A 16 15.17 -22.96 19.62
N ILE A 17 14.72 -21.99 18.82
CA ILE A 17 15.42 -21.57 17.60
C ILE A 17 16.79 -20.98 17.89
N ILE A 18 16.91 -20.11 18.90
CA ILE A 18 18.18 -19.49 19.30
C ILE A 18 19.19 -20.53 19.78
N ILE A 19 18.77 -21.51 20.60
CA ILE A 19 19.61 -22.60 21.07
C ILE A 19 20.05 -23.51 19.91
N GLY A 20 19.13 -23.84 18.98
CA GLY A 20 19.41 -24.68 17.81
C GLY A 20 20.35 -24.05 16.78
N ALA A 21 20.41 -22.72 16.71
CA ALA A 21 21.20 -21.98 15.73
C ALA A 21 22.72 -21.93 16.03
N ARG A 22 23.19 -22.54 17.13
CA ARG A 22 24.63 -22.59 17.57
C ARG A 22 25.34 -21.23 17.49
N GLN A 23 24.64 -20.16 17.79
CA GLN A 23 25.18 -18.79 17.81
C GLN A 23 26.08 -18.58 19.04
N THR A 24 26.91 -17.53 19.00
CA THR A 24 27.67 -17.11 20.19
C THR A 24 26.71 -16.72 21.32
N MET A 25 27.07 -16.98 22.56
CA MET A 25 26.20 -16.74 23.71
C MET A 25 25.71 -15.28 23.82
N ILE A 26 26.58 -14.33 23.44
CA ILE A 26 26.28 -12.90 23.41
C ILE A 26 25.19 -12.62 22.37
N MET A 27 25.29 -13.19 21.19
CA MET A 27 24.31 -12.99 20.11
C MET A 27 22.96 -13.59 20.46
N SER A 28 22.93 -14.75 21.11
CA SER A 28 21.72 -15.40 21.60
C SER A 28 20.98 -14.53 22.63
N ILE A 29 21.71 -13.97 23.60
CA ILE A 29 21.18 -13.08 24.62
C ILE A 29 20.63 -11.80 23.99
N THR A 30 21.39 -11.17 23.08
CA THR A 30 20.95 -9.95 22.38
C THR A 30 19.67 -10.18 21.56
N LEU A 31 19.59 -11.30 20.84
CA LEU A 31 18.40 -11.65 20.07
C LEU A 31 17.19 -11.91 20.97
N PHE A 32 17.37 -12.62 22.08
CA PHE A 32 16.29 -12.92 23.01
C PHE A 32 15.73 -11.65 23.66
N PHE A 33 16.58 -10.83 24.26
CA PHE A 33 16.16 -9.57 24.88
C PHE A 33 15.65 -8.56 23.86
N GLY A 34 16.26 -8.48 22.67
CA GLY A 34 15.79 -7.64 21.56
C GLY A 34 14.36 -7.99 21.13
N ASN A 35 14.04 -9.27 21.03
CA ASN A 35 12.67 -9.70 20.70
C ASN A 35 11.66 -9.42 21.82
N ILE A 36 12.04 -9.61 23.09
CA ILE A 36 11.18 -9.23 24.23
C ILE A 36 10.92 -7.73 24.20
N PHE A 37 11.96 -6.92 23.99
CA PHE A 37 11.85 -5.46 23.91
C PHE A 37 10.94 -5.01 22.77
N LEU A 38 11.08 -5.61 21.57
CA LEU A 38 10.17 -5.36 20.45
C LEU A 38 8.73 -5.76 20.77
N GLY A 39 8.53 -6.88 21.48
CA GLY A 39 7.21 -7.30 21.95
C GLY A 39 6.56 -6.29 22.91
N LEU A 40 7.33 -5.75 23.84
CA LEU A 40 6.85 -4.70 24.77
C LEU A 40 6.55 -3.39 24.02
N ILE A 41 7.43 -2.96 23.12
CA ILE A 41 7.20 -1.79 22.26
C ILE A 41 5.94 -1.97 21.43
N SER A 42 5.67 -3.14 20.87
CA SER A 42 4.47 -3.39 20.08
C SER A 42 3.18 -3.22 20.87
N LEU A 43 3.17 -3.61 22.15
CA LEU A 43 2.04 -3.38 23.06
C LEU A 43 1.84 -1.89 23.38
N LEU A 44 2.92 -1.17 23.63
CA LEU A 44 2.86 0.29 23.84
C LEU A 44 2.40 1.01 22.57
N ALA A 45 2.94 0.62 21.42
CA ALA A 45 2.52 1.15 20.12
C ALA A 45 1.05 0.89 19.83
N TRP A 46 0.55 -0.32 20.11
CA TRP A 46 -0.87 -0.63 19.97
C TRP A 46 -1.77 0.26 20.82
N ASN A 47 -1.40 0.49 22.08
CA ASN A 47 -2.16 1.32 23.00
C ASN A 47 -2.08 2.82 22.65
N SER A 48 -1.05 3.26 21.92
CA SER A 48 -0.89 4.63 21.46
C SER A 48 -1.68 4.93 20.18
N LEU A 49 -2.15 3.89 19.46
CA LEU A 49 -2.97 4.05 18.26
C LEU A 49 -4.36 4.56 18.65
N SER A 50 -4.89 5.51 17.86
CA SER A 50 -6.28 5.94 18.01
C SER A 50 -7.24 4.76 17.71
N SER A 51 -8.44 4.79 18.30
CA SER A 51 -9.49 3.78 18.07
C SER A 51 -9.79 3.58 16.58
N TYR A 52 -9.70 4.64 15.78
CA TYR A 52 -9.85 4.59 14.32
C TYR A 52 -8.73 3.77 13.63
N GLN A 53 -7.48 3.93 14.06
CA GLN A 53 -6.35 3.20 13.51
C GLN A 53 -6.38 1.72 13.93
N GLN A 54 -6.72 1.44 15.20
CA GLN A 54 -6.93 0.08 15.67
C GLN A 54 -8.06 -0.61 14.90
N GLY A 55 -9.18 0.10 14.67
CA GLY A 55 -10.31 -0.39 13.89
C GLY A 55 -9.88 -0.84 12.49
N ARG A 56 -9.06 -0.06 11.77
CA ARG A 56 -8.55 -0.43 10.43
C ARG A 56 -7.72 -1.71 10.43
N ILE A 57 -6.88 -1.89 11.44
CA ILE A 57 -6.06 -3.10 11.58
C ILE A 57 -6.95 -4.30 11.91
N ILE A 58 -7.90 -4.14 12.83
CA ILE A 58 -8.82 -5.20 13.24
C ILE A 58 -9.72 -5.60 12.06
N SER A 59 -10.28 -4.64 11.33
CA SER A 59 -11.12 -4.90 10.16
C SER A 59 -10.35 -5.59 9.03
N PHE A 60 -9.05 -5.33 8.90
CA PHE A 60 -8.19 -6.04 7.94
C PHE A 60 -7.96 -7.51 8.35
N LEU A 61 -7.69 -7.77 9.64
CA LEU A 61 -7.42 -9.12 10.15
C LEU A 61 -8.69 -9.97 10.31
N ASN A 62 -9.81 -9.34 10.65
CA ASN A 62 -11.09 -9.98 10.89
C ASN A 62 -12.23 -9.16 10.26
N PRO A 63 -12.44 -9.26 8.94
CA PRO A 63 -13.47 -8.49 8.23
C PRO A 63 -14.88 -8.73 8.76
N GLU A 64 -15.16 -9.92 9.32
CA GLU A 64 -16.46 -10.29 9.86
C GLU A 64 -16.88 -9.51 11.11
N LYS A 65 -15.92 -8.89 11.83
CA LYS A 65 -16.20 -8.11 13.03
C LYS A 65 -16.66 -6.68 12.75
N ASP A 66 -16.46 -6.20 11.53
CA ASP A 66 -16.83 -4.86 11.11
C ASP A 66 -17.53 -4.88 9.72
N PRO A 67 -18.69 -5.55 9.61
CA PRO A 67 -19.35 -5.77 8.33
C PRO A 67 -19.95 -4.49 7.71
N LEU A 68 -20.02 -3.38 8.45
CA LEU A 68 -20.58 -2.09 8.00
C LEU A 68 -19.56 -0.95 7.97
N GLY A 69 -18.31 -1.20 8.39
CA GLY A 69 -17.25 -0.19 8.45
C GLY A 69 -16.21 -0.32 7.33
N VAL A 70 -14.94 -0.23 7.69
CA VAL A 70 -13.82 -0.26 6.74
C VAL A 70 -13.71 -1.61 6.01
N ALA A 71 -14.06 -2.71 6.67
CA ALA A 71 -14.08 -4.04 6.04
C ALA A 71 -15.10 -4.11 4.90
N TYR A 72 -16.25 -3.46 5.04
CA TYR A 72 -17.28 -3.39 3.99
C TYR A 72 -16.72 -2.78 2.70
N GLN A 73 -15.95 -1.67 2.82
CA GLN A 73 -15.35 -1.02 1.66
C GLN A 73 -14.42 -1.95 0.87
N VAL A 74 -13.60 -2.74 1.56
CA VAL A 74 -12.69 -3.71 0.93
C VAL A 74 -13.46 -4.86 0.28
N ILE A 75 -14.51 -5.35 0.94
CA ILE A 75 -15.36 -6.42 0.40
C ILE A 75 -16.05 -5.93 -0.88
N GLN A 76 -16.65 -4.74 -0.84
CA GLN A 76 -17.30 -4.14 -2.01
C GLN A 76 -16.31 -3.86 -3.15
N SER A 77 -15.10 -3.40 -2.81
CA SER A 77 -14.02 -3.20 -3.77
C SER A 77 -13.65 -4.50 -4.50
N LYS A 78 -13.46 -5.59 -3.76
CA LYS A 78 -13.19 -6.92 -4.35
C LYS A 78 -14.35 -7.43 -5.20
N THR A 79 -15.59 -7.22 -4.73
CA THR A 79 -16.81 -7.59 -5.47
C THR A 79 -16.91 -6.81 -6.78
N ALA A 80 -16.63 -5.49 -6.75
CA ALA A 80 -16.62 -4.65 -7.94
C ALA A 80 -15.60 -5.17 -8.96
N ILE A 81 -14.32 -5.32 -8.57
CA ILE A 81 -13.27 -5.84 -9.44
C ILE A 81 -13.64 -7.22 -10.01
N GLY A 82 -14.11 -8.13 -9.15
CA GLY A 82 -14.48 -9.50 -9.55
C GLY A 82 -15.66 -9.53 -10.52
N SER A 83 -16.63 -8.62 -10.36
CA SER A 83 -17.81 -8.54 -11.21
C SER A 83 -17.54 -7.93 -12.59
N GLY A 84 -16.47 -7.13 -12.75
CA GLY A 84 -16.08 -6.54 -14.02
C GLY A 84 -15.45 -7.52 -15.00
N GLY A 85 -14.86 -8.61 -14.51
CA GLY A 85 -14.21 -9.61 -15.37
C GLY A 85 -13.06 -9.03 -16.22
N ILE A 86 -12.85 -9.57 -17.41
CA ILE A 86 -11.75 -9.18 -18.28
C ILE A 86 -12.04 -7.86 -19.00
N PHE A 87 -13.26 -7.65 -19.51
CA PHE A 87 -13.64 -6.53 -20.36
C PHE A 87 -14.46 -5.45 -19.66
N GLY A 88 -14.90 -5.67 -18.43
CA GLY A 88 -15.78 -4.76 -17.69
C GLY A 88 -17.26 -4.89 -18.08
N LYS A 89 -18.10 -4.17 -17.32
CA LYS A 89 -19.56 -4.11 -17.55
C LYS A 89 -19.95 -3.02 -18.57
N GLY A 90 -19.04 -2.12 -18.88
CA GLY A 90 -19.26 -0.93 -19.68
C GLY A 90 -19.20 0.35 -18.84
N TRP A 91 -18.84 1.45 -19.48
CA TRP A 91 -18.74 2.77 -18.86
C TRP A 91 -20.07 3.19 -18.26
N GLY A 92 -20.06 3.56 -16.96
CA GLY A 92 -21.27 3.95 -16.24
C GLY A 92 -22.26 2.80 -15.95
N ALA A 93 -21.91 1.53 -16.23
CA ALA A 93 -22.76 0.37 -15.96
C ALA A 93 -22.34 -0.38 -14.69
N GLY A 94 -21.46 0.19 -13.87
CA GLY A 94 -21.03 -0.40 -12.60
C GLY A 94 -22.14 -0.41 -11.56
N THR A 95 -22.55 -1.58 -11.11
CA THR A 95 -23.63 -1.73 -10.12
C THR A 95 -23.18 -1.32 -8.72
N GLN A 96 -21.95 -1.65 -8.33
CA GLN A 96 -21.40 -1.27 -7.02
C GLN A 96 -21.07 0.23 -6.97
N THR A 97 -20.66 0.78 -8.10
CA THR A 97 -20.32 2.19 -8.27
C THR A 97 -21.56 3.09 -8.20
N HIS A 98 -22.60 2.77 -8.98
CA HIS A 98 -23.82 3.60 -9.05
C HIS A 98 -24.67 3.58 -7.78
N LEU A 99 -24.73 2.47 -7.08
CA LEU A 99 -25.47 2.35 -5.83
C LEU A 99 -24.75 2.99 -4.65
N LYS A 100 -23.59 3.66 -4.87
CA LYS A 100 -22.78 4.34 -3.84
C LYS A 100 -22.44 3.45 -2.64
N PHE A 101 -22.28 2.16 -2.86
CA PHE A 101 -21.86 1.23 -1.80
C PHE A 101 -20.41 1.45 -1.37
N LEU A 102 -19.61 2.14 -2.19
CA LEU A 102 -18.23 2.54 -1.88
C LEU A 102 -18.20 4.03 -1.50
N PRO A 103 -18.16 4.39 -0.21
CA PRO A 103 -17.86 5.76 0.18
C PRO A 103 -16.42 6.09 -0.27
N VAL A 104 -16.20 7.33 -0.77
CA VAL A 104 -14.88 7.81 -1.25
C VAL A 104 -14.31 7.00 -2.43
N GLN A 105 -15.20 6.44 -3.27
CA GLN A 105 -14.82 5.62 -4.44
C GLN A 105 -13.95 6.36 -5.45
N GLU A 106 -14.15 7.67 -5.61
CA GLU A 106 -13.46 8.49 -6.61
C GLU A 106 -11.99 8.78 -6.26
N SER A 107 -11.60 8.66 -4.99
CA SER A 107 -10.21 8.87 -4.57
C SER A 107 -9.49 7.58 -4.22
N ASP A 108 -10.00 6.84 -3.24
CA ASP A 108 -9.28 5.74 -2.63
C ASP A 108 -9.47 4.41 -3.37
N PHE A 109 -10.66 4.19 -3.95
CA PHE A 109 -11.05 2.95 -4.62
C PHE A 109 -11.26 3.12 -6.14
N ILE A 110 -10.61 4.10 -6.77
CA ILE A 110 -10.77 4.37 -8.19
C ILE A 110 -10.45 3.15 -9.08
N LEU A 111 -9.44 2.35 -8.70
CA LEU A 111 -9.09 1.13 -9.44
C LEU A 111 -10.19 0.07 -9.38
N SER A 112 -11.00 0.06 -8.30
CA SER A 112 -12.16 -0.85 -8.20
C SER A 112 -13.27 -0.44 -9.15
N VAL A 113 -13.53 0.86 -9.26
CA VAL A 113 -14.49 1.44 -10.21
C VAL A 113 -14.07 1.11 -11.64
N MET A 114 -12.80 1.36 -11.98
CA MET A 114 -12.26 1.07 -13.30
C MET A 114 -12.25 -0.44 -13.58
N GLY A 115 -12.00 -1.26 -12.57
CA GLY A 115 -12.07 -2.72 -12.69
C GLY A 115 -13.49 -3.21 -12.97
N GLU A 116 -14.51 -2.61 -12.36
CA GLU A 116 -15.91 -2.96 -12.60
C GLU A 116 -16.39 -2.52 -14.00
N GLU A 117 -16.11 -1.26 -14.38
CA GLU A 117 -16.63 -0.67 -15.59
C GLU A 117 -15.84 -1.04 -16.85
N MET A 118 -14.50 -1.00 -16.77
CA MET A 118 -13.59 -1.20 -17.89
C MET A 118 -12.86 -2.55 -17.87
N GLY A 119 -12.98 -3.28 -16.79
CA GLY A 119 -12.42 -4.62 -16.64
C GLY A 119 -10.93 -4.67 -16.34
N PHE A 120 -10.44 -5.90 -16.22
CA PHE A 120 -9.05 -6.19 -15.85
C PHE A 120 -8.03 -5.62 -16.84
N ILE A 121 -8.32 -5.65 -18.15
CA ILE A 121 -7.38 -5.17 -19.17
C ILE A 121 -7.04 -3.70 -18.96
N MET A 122 -8.03 -2.87 -18.65
CA MET A 122 -7.80 -1.43 -18.42
C MET A 122 -6.98 -1.19 -17.17
N VAL A 123 -7.30 -1.86 -16.06
CA VAL A 123 -6.53 -1.74 -14.81
C VAL A 123 -5.08 -2.20 -15.03
N ALA A 124 -4.88 -3.33 -15.71
CA ALA A 124 -3.55 -3.83 -16.03
C ALA A 124 -2.76 -2.85 -16.91
N SER A 125 -3.41 -2.24 -17.91
CA SER A 125 -2.79 -1.23 -18.77
C SER A 125 -2.33 -0.01 -17.99
N ILE A 126 -3.14 0.48 -17.05
CA ILE A 126 -2.78 1.60 -16.16
C ILE A 126 -1.57 1.25 -15.29
N LEU A 127 -1.58 0.07 -14.68
CA LEU A 127 -0.46 -0.38 -13.85
C LEU A 127 0.82 -0.55 -14.66
N LEU A 128 0.74 -1.07 -15.90
CA LEU A 128 1.88 -1.18 -16.80
C LEU A 128 2.42 0.19 -17.24
N LEU A 129 1.54 1.15 -17.57
CA LEU A 129 1.95 2.51 -17.91
C LEU A 129 2.62 3.21 -16.72
N MET A 130 2.07 3.05 -15.51
CA MET A 130 2.67 3.59 -14.29
C MET A 130 4.05 2.95 -14.03
N GLY A 131 4.16 1.63 -14.14
CA GLY A 131 5.42 0.91 -14.02
C GLY A 131 6.44 1.38 -15.06
N TYR A 132 6.03 1.56 -16.30
CA TYR A 132 6.88 2.09 -17.37
C TYR A 132 7.39 3.50 -17.03
N LEU A 133 6.51 4.39 -16.57
CA LEU A 133 6.89 5.75 -16.14
C LEU A 133 7.95 5.70 -15.03
N ILE A 134 7.72 4.92 -13.99
CA ILE A 134 8.65 4.77 -12.87
C ILE A 134 10.01 4.22 -13.34
N VAL A 135 10.02 3.22 -14.21
CA VAL A 135 11.26 2.67 -14.79
C VAL A 135 12.02 3.72 -15.60
N GLN A 136 11.32 4.56 -16.37
CA GLN A 136 11.96 5.64 -17.12
C GLN A 136 12.57 6.71 -16.20
N ILE A 137 11.89 7.07 -15.11
CA ILE A 137 12.44 8.00 -14.11
C ILE A 137 13.71 7.41 -13.48
N LEU A 138 13.65 6.12 -13.06
CA LEU A 138 14.82 5.45 -12.47
C LEU A 138 15.98 5.34 -13.44
N LYS A 139 15.75 5.00 -14.73
CA LYS A 139 16.81 5.01 -15.74
C LYS A 139 17.51 6.37 -15.83
N ARG A 140 16.75 7.47 -15.83
CA ARG A 140 17.31 8.83 -15.84
C ARG A 140 18.06 9.14 -14.56
N ALA A 141 17.58 8.69 -13.41
CA ALA A 141 18.25 8.84 -12.14
C ALA A 141 19.65 8.18 -12.12
N PHE A 142 19.75 6.95 -12.65
CA PHE A 142 21.03 6.21 -12.73
C PHE A 142 22.01 6.81 -13.76
N LEU A 143 21.49 7.45 -14.79
CA LEU A 143 22.30 8.11 -15.81
C LEU A 143 22.75 9.51 -15.38
N SER A 144 22.14 10.15 -14.41
CA SER A 144 22.44 11.48 -13.95
C SER A 144 23.84 11.58 -13.32
N LYS A 145 24.66 12.53 -13.77
CA LYS A 145 26.00 12.82 -13.22
C LYS A 145 25.94 13.62 -11.92
N ASP A 146 24.88 14.41 -11.75
CA ASP A 146 24.65 15.20 -10.55
C ASP A 146 23.95 14.40 -9.47
N ARG A 147 24.55 14.36 -8.27
CA ARG A 147 24.01 13.60 -7.13
C ARG A 147 22.65 14.13 -6.67
N PHE A 148 22.44 15.44 -6.71
CA PHE A 148 21.18 16.04 -6.30
C PHE A 148 20.05 15.59 -7.24
N SER A 149 20.26 15.73 -8.55
CA SER A 149 19.30 15.31 -9.57
C SER A 149 18.99 13.82 -9.47
N SER A 150 20.01 12.98 -9.30
CA SER A 150 19.83 11.54 -9.13
C SER A 150 18.96 11.19 -7.92
N LEU A 151 19.28 11.75 -6.74
CA LEU A 151 18.51 11.51 -5.50
C LEU A 151 17.10 12.06 -5.59
N ALA A 152 16.89 13.23 -6.19
CA ALA A 152 15.57 13.81 -6.40
C ALA A 152 14.70 12.92 -7.30
N LEU A 153 15.25 12.41 -8.42
CA LEU A 153 14.56 11.50 -9.32
C LEU A 153 14.20 10.17 -8.65
N ILE A 154 15.11 9.59 -7.83
CA ILE A 154 14.83 8.39 -7.04
C ILE A 154 13.71 8.66 -6.03
N GLY A 155 13.73 9.82 -5.35
CA GLY A 155 12.70 10.23 -4.41
C GLY A 155 11.32 10.31 -5.07
N ILE A 156 11.22 10.96 -6.23
CA ILE A 156 9.97 11.07 -7.01
C ILE A 156 9.49 9.69 -7.45
N ALA A 157 10.37 8.85 -8.01
CA ALA A 157 10.02 7.48 -8.41
C ALA A 157 9.49 6.67 -7.22
N SER A 158 10.11 6.79 -6.05
CA SER A 158 9.71 6.09 -4.82
C SER A 158 8.34 6.54 -4.32
N ILE A 159 8.03 7.84 -4.37
CA ILE A 159 6.73 8.38 -3.99
C ILE A 159 5.64 7.84 -4.93
N LEU A 160 5.85 7.93 -6.25
CA LEU A 160 4.88 7.44 -7.23
C LEU A 160 4.66 5.93 -7.10
N LEU A 161 5.74 5.15 -6.92
CA LEU A 161 5.66 3.71 -6.68
C LEU A 161 4.88 3.39 -5.40
N ALA A 162 5.20 4.06 -4.30
CA ALA A 162 4.53 3.83 -3.02
C ALA A 162 3.02 4.10 -3.11
N HIS A 163 2.62 5.23 -3.71
CA HIS A 163 1.21 5.55 -3.90
C HIS A 163 0.49 4.53 -4.78
N ALA A 164 1.06 4.19 -5.94
CA ALA A 164 0.47 3.21 -6.86
C ALA A 164 0.37 1.83 -6.20
N PHE A 165 1.43 1.37 -5.53
CA PHE A 165 1.46 0.07 -4.87
C PHE A 165 0.47 0.00 -3.70
N ILE A 166 0.48 0.99 -2.80
CA ILE A 166 -0.39 0.99 -1.63
C ILE A 166 -1.86 1.08 -2.05
N ASN A 167 -2.20 1.97 -3.02
CA ASN A 167 -3.57 2.06 -3.53
C ASN A 167 -4.04 0.73 -4.14
N THR A 168 -3.24 0.13 -5.02
CA THR A 168 -3.56 -1.17 -5.63
C THR A 168 -3.69 -2.27 -4.56
N ALA A 169 -2.76 -2.34 -3.62
CA ALA A 169 -2.76 -3.36 -2.59
C ALA A 169 -3.95 -3.25 -1.62
N MET A 170 -4.40 -2.02 -1.29
CA MET A 170 -5.56 -1.85 -0.43
C MET A 170 -6.88 -2.16 -1.16
N THR A 171 -6.99 -1.87 -2.46
CA THR A 171 -8.20 -2.18 -3.24
C THR A 171 -8.44 -3.69 -3.37
N VAL A 172 -7.38 -4.48 -3.46
CA VAL A 172 -7.48 -5.94 -3.45
C VAL A 172 -7.42 -6.55 -2.04
N GLY A 173 -7.29 -5.71 -1.00
CA GLY A 173 -7.30 -6.14 0.40
C GLY A 173 -6.05 -6.89 0.83
N LEU A 174 -4.88 -6.58 0.27
CA LEU A 174 -3.58 -7.10 0.71
C LEU A 174 -3.00 -6.31 1.89
N ILE A 175 -3.41 -5.05 2.06
CA ILE A 175 -3.02 -4.18 3.17
C ILE A 175 -4.23 -3.44 3.73
N PRO A 176 -4.18 -2.93 4.97
CA PRO A 176 -5.24 -2.11 5.53
C PRO A 176 -5.48 -0.83 4.70
N VAL A 177 -6.73 -0.39 4.63
CA VAL A 177 -7.11 0.84 3.91
C VAL A 177 -6.40 2.05 4.52
N LYS A 178 -5.70 2.83 3.70
CA LYS A 178 -4.91 4.00 4.13
C LYS A 178 -5.38 5.34 3.57
N GLY A 179 -6.29 5.34 2.59
CA GLY A 179 -6.75 6.59 1.97
C GLY A 179 -5.63 7.31 1.21
N LEU A 180 -4.85 6.58 0.42
CA LEU A 180 -3.81 7.14 -0.46
C LEU A 180 -4.30 7.12 -1.91
N PRO A 181 -4.41 8.29 -2.56
CA PRO A 181 -4.90 8.36 -3.93
C PRO A 181 -3.91 7.74 -4.91
N PHE A 182 -4.44 7.16 -6.00
CA PHE A 182 -3.64 6.66 -7.11
C PHE A 182 -3.15 7.83 -7.97
N PRO A 183 -1.85 7.91 -8.32
CA PRO A 183 -1.31 9.04 -9.08
C PRO A 183 -2.02 9.23 -10.43
N PHE A 184 -2.28 10.49 -10.79
CA PHE A 184 -2.90 10.98 -12.04
C PHE A 184 -4.37 10.61 -12.27
N ILE A 185 -4.94 9.65 -11.54
CA ILE A 185 -6.29 9.12 -11.83
C ILE A 185 -7.27 9.42 -10.72
N SER A 186 -6.84 9.30 -9.45
CA SER A 186 -7.73 9.54 -8.31
C SER A 186 -8.20 11.00 -8.24
N ALA A 187 -9.45 11.20 -7.85
CA ALA A 187 -9.98 12.51 -7.52
C ALA A 187 -9.28 13.06 -6.29
N GLY A 188 -8.53 14.16 -6.47
CA GLY A 188 -7.79 14.83 -5.42
C GLY A 188 -6.98 15.99 -6.02
N GLY A 189 -7.57 17.19 -6.06
CA GLY A 189 -6.96 18.34 -6.77
C GLY A 189 -5.54 18.65 -6.34
N SER A 190 -5.26 18.66 -5.05
CA SER A 190 -3.92 18.91 -4.51
C SER A 190 -2.92 17.83 -4.90
N PHE A 191 -3.31 16.56 -4.81
CA PHE A 191 -2.45 15.43 -5.15
C PHE A 191 -2.21 15.34 -6.67
N LEU A 192 -3.22 15.66 -7.47
CA LEU A 192 -3.10 15.72 -8.93
C LEU A 192 -2.07 16.78 -9.36
N ILE A 193 -2.20 18.00 -8.82
CA ILE A 193 -1.23 19.09 -9.07
C ILE A 193 0.19 18.65 -8.65
N THR A 194 0.33 18.07 -7.46
CA THR A 194 1.62 17.57 -6.97
C THR A 194 2.20 16.50 -7.91
N SER A 195 1.37 15.59 -8.42
CA SER A 195 1.81 14.54 -9.34
C SER A 195 2.32 15.13 -10.67
N TYR A 196 1.64 16.13 -11.21
CA TYR A 196 2.12 16.83 -12.41
C TYR A 196 3.36 17.68 -12.14
N MET A 197 3.47 18.33 -10.98
CA MET A 197 4.69 19.03 -10.58
C MET A 197 5.89 18.09 -10.47
N MET A 198 5.70 16.89 -9.90
CA MET A 198 6.75 15.86 -9.85
C MET A 198 7.22 15.49 -11.26
N VAL A 199 6.31 15.28 -12.21
CA VAL A 199 6.69 14.99 -13.61
C VAL A 199 7.40 16.17 -14.27
N GLY A 200 6.95 17.39 -14.01
CA GLY A 200 7.63 18.60 -14.48
C GLY A 200 9.08 18.70 -13.98
N LEU A 201 9.31 18.39 -12.69
CA LEU A 201 10.65 18.29 -12.11
C LEU A 201 11.49 17.19 -12.75
N VAL A 202 10.88 16.01 -12.99
CA VAL A 202 11.57 14.92 -13.70
C VAL A 202 12.05 15.35 -15.09
N ILE A 203 11.20 16.05 -15.85
CA ILE A 203 11.57 16.54 -17.18
C ILE A 203 12.72 17.55 -17.07
N ASN A 204 12.61 18.54 -16.19
CA ASN A 204 13.63 19.57 -15.99
C ASN A 204 14.98 18.98 -15.58
N LEU A 205 15.00 18.12 -14.55
CA LEU A 205 16.22 17.46 -14.06
C LEU A 205 16.82 16.50 -15.09
N SER A 206 16.03 16.01 -16.04
CA SER A 206 16.51 15.09 -17.08
C SER A 206 17.07 15.81 -18.31
N VAL A 207 16.67 17.07 -18.57
CA VAL A 207 17.17 17.87 -19.70
C VAL A 207 18.58 18.41 -19.44
N ASN A 208 18.86 18.83 -18.22
CA ASN A 208 20.21 19.30 -17.81
C ASN A 208 21.29 18.20 -17.88
N TYR A 209 20.95 17.04 -18.40
CA TYR A 209 21.84 15.89 -18.57
C TYR A 209 22.42 15.76 -20.00
N SER A 210 21.81 16.40 -20.99
CA SER A 210 22.22 16.28 -22.41
C SER A 210 23.33 17.26 -22.82
N ASP A 211 23.76 18.17 -21.95
CA ASP A 211 24.87 19.06 -22.12
C ASP A 211 26.05 18.65 -21.20
#